data_83c96a64504e632450f0ad8ec1bb8a9f
#
_entry.id   83c96a64504e632450f0ad8ec1bb8a9f
#
_cell.length_a   1.000
_cell.length_b   1.000
_cell.length_c   1.000
_cell.angle_alpha   90.00
_cell.angle_beta   90.00
_cell.angle_gamma   90.00
#
_symmetry.space_group_name_H-M   'P 1'
#
loop_
_entity.id
_entity.type
_entity.pdbx_description
1 polymer ?
#
loop_
_entity_poly.entity_id
_entity_poly.type
_entity_poly.pdbx_seq_one_letter_code
_entity_poly.pdbx_strand_id
1 'polypeptide(L)'
;MKGFDRSRRFLSPLLICCLVGTGAQALARPSQSRTLSSPSVTVRAALLIQRESGQILYAKAEDHRLPPASLTKVMTALVALESDLLEATVTIDRESVVRRRPKIGVRPGDRFVLRDLVTAMLITSANDACLAVAQHIGGSEAEFVAMMNEKAAALGLVDTHFSNACGFDGPDHYSSARDLAILTEEALKDDVFAVIVGTAKTEISTIDERRHFRLSNTNRLLVNPDVTGLKTGFTSEAGHCLIATASRNGKSLLLVGLHFRHRWGGPMALLRYGFARVQGAEG
;
A
#
# COMPACT_ATOMS: atom_id res chain seq x y z
N MET A 1 -82.30 71.89 -24.84
CA MET A 1 -82.98 71.52 -26.11
C MET A 1 -82.39 70.19 -26.60
N LYS A 2 -83.21 69.19 -26.71
CA LYS A 2 -83.18 68.05 -27.65
C LYS A 2 -81.86 67.26 -27.72
N GLY A 3 -81.76 66.01 -27.68
CA GLY A 3 -82.76 64.92 -27.74
C GLY A 3 -82.09 63.56 -27.70
N PHE A 4 -82.88 62.63 -27.29
CA PHE A 4 -82.83 61.16 -27.47
C PHE A 4 -81.82 60.58 -28.47
N ASP A 5 -81.15 59.46 -28.16
CA ASP A 5 -81.53 58.19 -28.69
C ASP A 5 -80.95 56.97 -27.96
N ARG A 6 -81.77 55.91 -27.93
CA ARG A 6 -81.48 54.59 -27.34
C ARG A 6 -80.89 53.68 -28.43
N SER A 7 -79.91 52.88 -28.14
CA SER A 7 -79.80 51.55 -28.75
C SER A 7 -79.06 50.57 -27.83
N ARG A 8 -79.85 49.55 -27.46
CA ARG A 8 -79.40 48.37 -26.73
C ARG A 8 -78.52 47.52 -27.65
N ARG A 9 -77.35 47.09 -27.15
CA ARG A 9 -76.63 45.93 -27.74
C ARG A 9 -76.35 44.93 -26.65
N PHE A 10 -76.82 43.67 -26.94
CA PHE A 10 -76.58 42.47 -26.17
C PHE A 10 -75.13 42.12 -26.09
N LEU A 11 -74.64 41.85 -24.89
CA LEU A 11 -73.33 41.26 -24.66
C LEU A 11 -73.47 39.81 -24.24
N SER A 12 -73.03 38.91 -25.10
CA SER A 12 -72.86 37.48 -24.79
C SER A 12 -71.77 37.27 -23.80
N PRO A 13 -71.89 36.35 -22.83
CA PRO A 13 -70.78 36.01 -21.93
C PRO A 13 -69.80 35.09 -22.64
N LEU A 14 -68.52 35.51 -22.68
CA LEU A 14 -67.41 34.70 -23.12
C LEU A 14 -67.06 33.72 -22.02
N LEU A 15 -67.20 32.42 -22.30
CA LEU A 15 -66.79 31.31 -21.41
C LEU A 15 -65.26 31.18 -21.45
N ILE A 16 -64.57 31.59 -20.39
CA ILE A 16 -63.13 31.38 -20.22
C ILE A 16 -62.97 29.97 -19.70
N CYS A 17 -62.45 29.08 -20.56
CA CYS A 17 -62.08 27.73 -20.23
C CYS A 17 -60.63 27.77 -19.59
N CYS A 18 -60.57 27.71 -18.27
CA CYS A 18 -59.30 27.52 -17.57
C CYS A 18 -58.74 26.09 -17.81
N LEU A 19 -57.79 25.94 -18.69
CA LEU A 19 -56.96 24.75 -18.82
C LEU A 19 -56.03 24.65 -17.60
N VAL A 20 -56.42 23.82 -16.64
CA VAL A 20 -55.55 23.42 -15.53
C VAL A 20 -54.56 22.39 -16.10
N GLY A 21 -53.35 22.87 -16.43
CA GLY A 21 -52.24 22.01 -16.80
C GLY A 21 -51.77 21.21 -15.58
N THR A 22 -52.13 19.93 -15.50
CA THR A 22 -51.52 19.00 -14.53
C THR A 22 -50.08 18.73 -14.93
N GLY A 23 -49.17 19.54 -14.39
CA GLY A 23 -47.71 19.26 -14.45
C GLY A 23 -47.45 17.96 -13.70
N ALA A 24 -47.24 16.87 -14.43
CA ALA A 24 -46.71 15.64 -13.84
C ALA A 24 -45.30 15.92 -13.30
N GLN A 25 -45.18 16.16 -12.00
CA GLN A 25 -43.88 16.13 -11.32
C GLN A 25 -43.34 14.71 -11.43
N ALA A 26 -42.33 14.54 -12.29
CA ALA A 26 -41.55 13.31 -12.31
C ALA A 26 -40.85 13.18 -10.95
N LEU A 27 -41.39 12.31 -10.09
CA LEU A 27 -40.74 11.90 -8.85
C LEU A 27 -39.42 11.28 -9.24
N ALA A 28 -38.31 12.00 -8.99
CA ALA A 28 -36.98 11.47 -9.09
C ALA A 28 -36.92 10.21 -8.21
N ARG A 29 -36.77 9.04 -8.82
CA ARG A 29 -36.55 7.79 -8.10
C ARG A 29 -35.33 7.97 -7.24
N PRO A 30 -35.39 7.67 -5.92
CA PRO A 30 -34.21 7.73 -5.08
C PRO A 30 -33.15 6.81 -5.70
N SER A 31 -31.96 7.35 -5.95
CA SER A 31 -30.81 6.60 -6.38
C SER A 31 -30.58 5.50 -5.35
N GLN A 32 -30.88 4.25 -5.74
CA GLN A 32 -30.52 3.11 -4.90
C GLN A 32 -29.00 3.11 -4.77
N SER A 33 -28.50 3.43 -3.59
CA SER A 33 -27.10 3.26 -3.26
C SER A 33 -26.76 1.78 -3.51
N ARG A 34 -26.10 1.50 -4.62
CA ARG A 34 -25.60 0.14 -4.90
C ARG A 34 -24.63 -0.20 -3.79
N THR A 35 -25.05 -1.02 -2.85
CA THR A 35 -24.14 -1.64 -1.88
C THR A 35 -23.11 -2.42 -2.68
N LEU A 36 -21.88 -1.87 -2.76
CA LEU A 36 -20.77 -2.54 -3.42
C LEU A 36 -20.46 -3.82 -2.66
N SER A 37 -20.76 -4.97 -3.25
CA SER A 37 -20.39 -6.25 -2.67
C SER A 37 -18.86 -6.39 -2.61
N SER A 38 -18.36 -6.93 -1.51
CA SER A 38 -16.93 -7.25 -1.35
C SER A 38 -16.45 -8.18 -2.46
N PRO A 39 -15.28 -7.94 -3.04
CA PRO A 39 -14.74 -8.81 -4.07
C PRO A 39 -14.40 -10.19 -3.50
N SER A 40 -14.70 -11.24 -4.25
CA SER A 40 -14.26 -12.59 -3.92
C SER A 40 -12.77 -12.73 -4.21
N VAL A 41 -11.93 -12.62 -3.18
CA VAL A 41 -10.46 -12.75 -3.28
C VAL A 41 -9.99 -13.91 -2.42
N THR A 42 -9.22 -14.82 -3.03
CA THR A 42 -8.58 -15.92 -2.30
C THR A 42 -7.27 -15.43 -1.68
N VAL A 43 -7.31 -15.13 -0.39
CA VAL A 43 -6.21 -14.67 0.46
C VAL A 43 -6.41 -15.26 1.86
N ARG A 44 -5.35 -15.55 2.61
CA ARG A 44 -5.50 -16.04 4.00
C ARG A 44 -5.81 -14.90 4.97
N ALA A 45 -5.04 -13.83 4.93
CA ALA A 45 -5.31 -12.62 5.71
C ALA A 45 -5.13 -11.37 4.83
N ALA A 46 -5.98 -10.35 5.03
CA ALA A 46 -5.83 -9.08 4.35
C ALA A 46 -6.50 -7.94 5.12
N LEU A 47 -5.93 -6.75 4.97
CA LEU A 47 -6.47 -5.49 5.47
C LEU A 47 -6.33 -4.43 4.37
N LEU A 48 -7.43 -3.71 4.09
CA LEU A 48 -7.45 -2.55 3.20
C LEU A 48 -8.01 -1.37 3.98
N ILE A 49 -7.24 -0.30 4.07
CA ILE A 49 -7.62 0.93 4.78
C ILE A 49 -7.55 2.14 3.85
N GLN A 50 -8.40 3.12 4.11
CA GLN A 50 -8.24 4.49 3.61
C GLN A 50 -7.29 5.21 4.57
N ARG A 51 -6.14 5.68 4.06
CA ARG A 51 -5.04 6.18 4.90
C ARG A 51 -5.40 7.46 5.66
N GLU A 52 -6.11 8.38 5.02
CA GLU A 52 -6.45 9.69 5.60
C GLU A 52 -7.39 9.58 6.81
N SER A 53 -8.32 8.61 6.79
CA SER A 53 -9.33 8.44 7.84
C SER A 53 -9.09 7.25 8.77
N GLY A 54 -8.19 6.34 8.40
CA GLY A 54 -8.02 5.04 9.05
C GLY A 54 -9.20 4.08 8.84
N GLN A 55 -10.17 4.44 7.99
CA GLN A 55 -11.36 3.60 7.75
C GLN A 55 -10.96 2.26 7.13
N ILE A 56 -11.41 1.18 7.77
CA ILE A 56 -11.27 -0.17 7.23
C ILE A 56 -12.31 -0.37 6.12
N LEU A 57 -11.82 -0.63 4.91
CA LEU A 57 -12.66 -0.87 3.73
C LEU A 57 -12.86 -2.37 3.46
N TYR A 58 -11.87 -3.18 3.83
CA TYR A 58 -11.91 -4.64 3.76
C TYR A 58 -11.01 -5.23 4.84
N ALA A 59 -11.50 -6.25 5.52
CA ALA A 59 -10.73 -7.00 6.50
C ALA A 59 -11.05 -8.49 6.36
N LYS A 60 -10.04 -9.32 6.49
CA LYS A 60 -10.15 -10.78 6.52
C LYS A 60 -9.03 -11.35 7.36
N ALA A 61 -9.36 -11.93 8.51
CA ALA A 61 -8.40 -12.56 9.41
C ALA A 61 -7.14 -11.69 9.63
N GLU A 62 -7.32 -10.38 9.75
CA GLU A 62 -6.27 -9.37 9.74
C GLU A 62 -5.31 -9.47 10.90
N ASP A 63 -5.72 -10.11 11.99
CA ASP A 63 -4.91 -10.32 13.21
C ASP A 63 -4.27 -11.71 13.25
N HIS A 64 -4.49 -12.57 12.21
CA HIS A 64 -3.86 -13.87 12.14
C HIS A 64 -2.36 -13.77 11.91
N ARG A 65 -1.58 -14.45 12.77
CA ARG A 65 -0.13 -14.61 12.64
C ARG A 65 0.18 -15.52 11.47
N LEU A 66 0.87 -14.99 10.48
CA LEU A 66 1.28 -15.69 9.26
C LEU A 66 2.72 -15.33 8.91
N PRO A 67 3.47 -16.20 8.22
CA PRO A 67 4.78 -15.84 7.71
C PRO A 67 4.70 -14.63 6.75
N PRO A 68 5.40 -13.51 7.04
CA PRO A 68 5.32 -12.29 6.23
C PRO A 68 6.21 -12.35 4.98
N ALA A 69 7.10 -13.33 4.88
CA ALA A 69 8.15 -13.36 3.87
C ALA A 69 8.93 -12.02 3.84
N SER A 70 9.35 -11.57 2.68
CA SER A 70 10.11 -10.32 2.53
C SER A 70 9.34 -9.02 2.85
N LEU A 71 8.10 -9.09 3.35
CA LEU A 71 7.46 -7.91 3.95
C LEU A 71 8.19 -7.49 5.23
N THR A 72 8.87 -8.42 5.89
CA THR A 72 9.83 -8.19 7.00
C THR A 72 10.80 -7.04 6.71
N LYS A 73 11.24 -6.88 5.45
CA LYS A 73 12.20 -5.85 5.05
C LYS A 73 11.69 -4.42 5.22
N VAL A 74 10.39 -4.23 5.47
CA VAL A 74 9.84 -2.93 5.88
C VAL A 74 10.37 -2.55 7.26
N MET A 75 10.37 -3.50 8.22
CA MET A 75 10.96 -3.27 9.55
C MET A 75 12.48 -3.07 9.46
N THR A 76 13.16 -3.88 8.65
CA THR A 76 14.61 -3.73 8.44
C THR A 76 14.96 -2.35 7.89
N ALA A 77 14.16 -1.84 6.95
CA ALA A 77 14.35 -0.50 6.40
C ALA A 77 14.04 0.58 7.44
N LEU A 78 12.97 0.44 8.22
CA LEU A 78 12.61 1.41 9.26
C LEU A 78 13.73 1.55 10.30
N VAL A 79 14.25 0.44 10.82
CA VAL A 79 15.39 0.47 11.77
C VAL A 79 16.63 1.10 11.13
N ALA A 80 16.87 0.83 9.84
CA ALA A 80 18.00 1.42 9.12
C ALA A 80 17.84 2.94 8.92
N LEU A 81 16.63 3.40 8.60
CA LEU A 81 16.34 4.83 8.41
C LEU A 81 16.46 5.63 9.72
N GLU A 82 16.10 5.01 10.84
CA GLU A 82 16.18 5.64 12.18
C GLU A 82 17.61 5.60 12.79
N SER A 83 18.58 4.95 12.15
CA SER A 83 19.93 4.78 12.69
C SER A 83 20.87 5.96 12.50
N ASP A 84 20.47 7.00 11.76
CA ASP A 84 21.32 8.13 11.33
C ASP A 84 22.57 7.72 10.50
N LEU A 85 22.61 6.47 10.02
CA LEU A 85 23.78 5.89 9.31
C LEU A 85 23.59 5.80 7.79
N LEU A 86 22.52 6.35 7.22
CA LEU A 86 22.19 6.16 5.79
C LEU A 86 23.32 6.55 4.82
N GLU A 87 24.16 7.52 5.18
CA GLU A 87 25.29 7.94 4.37
C GLU A 87 26.61 7.23 4.76
N ALA A 88 26.56 6.30 5.72
CA ALA A 88 27.73 5.55 6.12
C ALA A 88 28.21 4.59 5.02
N THR A 89 29.52 4.38 4.98
CA THR A 89 30.13 3.37 4.13
C THR A 89 30.01 1.98 4.75
N VAL A 90 29.37 1.07 4.06
CA VAL A 90 29.24 -0.34 4.40
C VAL A 90 30.27 -1.14 3.61
N THR A 91 31.12 -1.88 4.29
CA THR A 91 32.01 -2.87 3.65
C THR A 91 31.35 -4.24 3.77
N ILE A 92 31.14 -4.90 2.63
CA ILE A 92 30.52 -6.22 2.61
C ILE A 92 31.46 -7.26 3.20
N ASP A 93 30.99 -7.99 4.20
CA ASP A 93 31.67 -9.13 4.78
C ASP A 93 31.27 -10.46 4.10
N ARG A 94 31.84 -11.58 4.55
CA ARG A 94 31.51 -12.91 4.01
C ARG A 94 30.15 -13.40 4.45
N GLU A 95 29.66 -12.97 5.59
CA GLU A 95 28.39 -13.38 6.20
C GLU A 95 27.21 -12.80 5.45
N SER A 96 27.34 -11.59 4.87
CA SER A 96 26.35 -10.96 4.03
C SER A 96 26.20 -11.63 2.66
N VAL A 97 27.14 -12.49 2.24
CA VAL A 97 27.10 -13.15 0.93
C VAL A 97 26.26 -14.42 0.98
N VAL A 98 25.01 -14.30 0.57
CA VAL A 98 24.05 -15.41 0.58
C VAL A 98 23.86 -16.06 -0.79
N ARG A 99 23.60 -17.37 -0.79
CA ARG A 99 23.21 -18.13 -1.99
C ARG A 99 21.71 -17.96 -2.29
N ARG A 100 20.89 -17.67 -1.30
CA ARG A 100 19.42 -17.61 -1.39
C ARG A 100 18.97 -16.37 -2.17
N ARG A 101 18.18 -16.58 -3.22
CA ARG A 101 17.61 -15.52 -4.04
C ARG A 101 16.34 -14.92 -3.38
N PRO A 102 15.95 -13.66 -3.72
CA PRO A 102 16.64 -12.72 -4.61
C PRO A 102 17.91 -12.13 -3.98
N LYS A 103 18.86 -11.69 -4.83
CA LYS A 103 20.11 -11.05 -4.43
C LYS A 103 20.66 -10.20 -5.58
N ILE A 104 21.41 -9.16 -5.30
CA ILE A 104 22.14 -8.36 -6.30
C ILE A 104 23.52 -8.93 -6.61
N GLY A 105 24.06 -9.78 -5.74
CA GLY A 105 25.34 -10.43 -5.92
C GLY A 105 26.53 -9.61 -5.46
N VAL A 106 26.41 -9.02 -4.26
CA VAL A 106 27.53 -8.35 -3.57
C VAL A 106 28.67 -9.35 -3.30
N ARG A 107 29.90 -8.86 -3.19
CA ARG A 107 31.10 -9.65 -2.92
C ARG A 107 31.79 -9.14 -1.66
N PRO A 108 32.49 -10.02 -0.92
CA PRO A 108 33.28 -9.58 0.21
C PRO A 108 34.29 -8.51 -0.24
N GLY A 109 34.37 -7.42 0.51
CA GLY A 109 35.20 -6.27 0.21
C GLY A 109 34.55 -5.20 -0.70
N ASP A 110 33.41 -5.45 -1.33
CA ASP A 110 32.62 -4.39 -1.97
C ASP A 110 32.25 -3.33 -0.92
N ARG A 111 32.25 -2.07 -1.34
CA ARG A 111 31.86 -0.95 -0.47
C ARG A 111 30.69 -0.20 -1.08
N PHE A 112 29.66 0.04 -0.27
CA PHE A 112 28.46 0.78 -0.68
C PHE A 112 28.13 1.88 0.32
N VAL A 113 27.34 2.86 -0.08
CA VAL A 113 26.59 3.70 0.86
C VAL A 113 25.44 2.87 1.41
N LEU A 114 25.15 2.97 2.71
CA LEU A 114 24.08 2.19 3.34
C LEU A 114 22.72 2.41 2.65
N ARG A 115 22.39 3.64 2.27
CA ARG A 115 21.19 3.98 1.50
C ARG A 115 21.03 3.14 0.24
N ASP A 116 22.11 2.86 -0.47
CA ASP A 116 22.07 2.05 -1.70
C ASP A 116 21.73 0.59 -1.41
N LEU A 117 22.22 0.04 -0.31
CA LEU A 117 21.85 -1.31 0.14
C LEU A 117 20.39 -1.37 0.58
N VAL A 118 19.88 -0.37 1.31
CA VAL A 118 18.47 -0.24 1.66
C VAL A 118 17.61 -0.15 0.38
N THR A 119 18.06 0.62 -0.60
CA THR A 119 17.40 0.74 -1.91
C THR A 119 17.34 -0.61 -2.64
N ALA A 120 18.45 -1.33 -2.71
CA ALA A 120 18.50 -2.65 -3.33
C ALA A 120 17.59 -3.65 -2.61
N MET A 121 17.62 -3.65 -1.27
CA MET A 121 16.78 -4.50 -0.41
C MET A 121 15.28 -4.25 -0.64
N LEU A 122 14.86 -3.01 -0.72
CA LEU A 122 13.44 -2.67 -0.89
C LEU A 122 12.94 -2.92 -2.33
N ILE A 123 13.70 -2.47 -3.33
CA ILE A 123 13.30 -2.53 -4.76
C ILE A 123 13.36 -3.96 -5.27
N THR A 124 14.52 -4.65 -5.14
CA THR A 124 14.69 -5.99 -5.70
C THR A 124 14.43 -7.11 -4.70
N SER A 125 14.15 -6.74 -3.45
CA SER A 125 14.03 -7.70 -2.34
C SER A 125 15.35 -8.47 -2.06
N ALA A 126 16.51 -7.89 -2.36
CA ALA A 126 17.81 -8.52 -2.26
C ALA A 126 18.14 -8.95 -0.82
N ASN A 127 18.44 -10.24 -0.64
CA ASN A 127 18.73 -10.81 0.67
C ASN A 127 20.16 -10.51 1.11
N ASP A 128 21.11 -10.48 0.20
CA ASP A 128 22.51 -10.09 0.46
C ASP A 128 22.62 -8.63 0.91
N ALA A 129 21.92 -7.71 0.25
CA ALA A 129 21.82 -6.32 0.69
C ALA A 129 21.14 -6.20 2.08
N CYS A 130 20.07 -6.99 2.31
CA CYS A 130 19.37 -7.02 3.60
C CYS A 130 20.29 -7.45 4.75
N LEU A 131 21.04 -8.53 4.57
CA LEU A 131 22.00 -8.99 5.61
C LEU A 131 23.13 -8.00 5.82
N ALA A 132 23.64 -7.37 4.75
CA ALA A 132 24.66 -6.32 4.88
C ALA A 132 24.13 -5.11 5.68
N VAL A 133 22.87 -4.71 5.49
CA VAL A 133 22.21 -3.67 6.30
C VAL A 133 22.15 -4.11 7.76
N ALA A 134 21.63 -5.31 8.03
CA ALA A 134 21.48 -5.82 9.39
C ALA A 134 22.84 -5.94 10.11
N GLN A 135 23.83 -6.50 9.42
CA GLN A 135 25.19 -6.66 9.96
C GLN A 135 25.86 -5.32 10.28
N HIS A 136 25.71 -4.34 9.39
CA HIS A 136 26.33 -3.03 9.57
C HIS A 136 25.76 -2.25 10.76
N ILE A 137 24.44 -2.30 10.93
CA ILE A 137 23.75 -1.53 11.98
C ILE A 137 23.80 -2.25 13.33
N GLY A 138 23.51 -3.55 13.32
CA GLY A 138 23.47 -4.35 14.56
C GLY A 138 24.83 -4.90 15.00
N GLY A 139 25.85 -4.86 14.14
CA GLY A 139 27.10 -5.61 14.37
C GLY A 139 26.96 -7.12 14.17
N SER A 140 25.73 -7.64 14.28
CA SER A 140 25.32 -9.00 13.92
C SER A 140 23.86 -9.02 13.52
N GLU A 141 23.44 -10.06 12.75
CA GLU A 141 22.01 -10.23 12.45
C GLU A 141 21.18 -10.45 13.73
N ALA A 142 21.72 -11.14 14.73
CA ALA A 142 21.03 -11.40 16.00
C ALA A 142 20.73 -10.11 16.78
N GLU A 143 21.72 -9.23 16.94
CA GLU A 143 21.53 -7.92 17.58
C GLU A 143 20.58 -7.03 16.79
N PHE A 144 20.66 -7.05 15.47
CA PHE A 144 19.74 -6.32 14.62
C PHE A 144 18.29 -6.82 14.76
N VAL A 145 18.09 -8.14 14.87
CA VAL A 145 16.78 -8.75 15.12
C VAL A 145 16.24 -8.34 16.50
N ALA A 146 17.09 -8.21 17.51
CA ALA A 146 16.68 -7.66 18.81
C ALA A 146 16.13 -6.23 18.63
N MET A 147 16.84 -5.36 17.90
CA MET A 147 16.38 -3.99 17.58
C MET A 147 15.04 -4.01 16.83
N MET A 148 14.84 -4.93 15.88
CA MET A 148 13.57 -5.07 15.15
C MET A 148 12.41 -5.41 16.10
N ASN A 149 12.62 -6.33 17.05
CA ASN A 149 11.60 -6.74 18.01
C ASN A 149 11.32 -5.64 19.06
N GLU A 150 12.34 -4.91 19.50
CA GLU A 150 12.15 -3.70 20.33
C GLU A 150 11.30 -2.65 19.60
N LYS A 151 11.59 -2.39 18.34
CA LYS A 151 10.79 -1.47 17.51
C LYS A 151 9.36 -1.98 17.32
N ALA A 152 9.17 -3.30 17.11
CA ALA A 152 7.85 -3.90 17.00
C ALA A 152 7.04 -3.69 18.30
N ALA A 153 7.65 -3.91 19.46
CA ALA A 153 7.04 -3.65 20.77
C ALA A 153 6.68 -2.16 20.97
N ALA A 154 7.59 -1.26 20.59
CA ALA A 154 7.37 0.18 20.68
C ALA A 154 6.21 0.68 19.80
N LEU A 155 5.99 0.02 18.65
CA LEU A 155 4.86 0.29 17.75
C LEU A 155 3.57 -0.44 18.15
N GLY A 156 3.60 -1.28 19.19
CA GLY A 156 2.44 -2.06 19.62
C GLY A 156 2.05 -3.19 18.66
N LEU A 157 3.01 -3.78 17.93
CA LEU A 157 2.77 -4.87 16.99
C LEU A 157 2.65 -6.19 17.75
N VAL A 158 1.49 -6.46 18.31
CA VAL A 158 1.25 -7.57 19.28
C VAL A 158 1.23 -8.96 18.61
N ASP A 159 1.01 -9.02 17.30
CA ASP A 159 0.98 -10.24 16.51
C ASP A 159 2.19 -10.37 15.58
N THR A 160 3.31 -9.74 15.97
CA THR A 160 4.54 -9.73 15.19
C THR A 160 5.73 -10.17 16.02
N HIS A 161 6.55 -11.06 15.45
CA HIS A 161 7.86 -11.42 15.97
C HIS A 161 8.81 -11.72 14.81
N PHE A 162 10.01 -11.19 14.87
CA PHE A 162 11.05 -11.38 13.90
C PHE A 162 12.15 -12.30 14.46
N SER A 163 12.51 -13.33 13.71
CA SER A 163 13.64 -14.22 14.01
C SER A 163 14.80 -14.08 13.03
N ASN A 164 14.63 -13.24 12.00
CA ASN A 164 15.67 -12.86 11.04
C ASN A 164 15.33 -11.52 10.38
N ALA A 165 16.32 -10.87 9.80
CA ALA A 165 16.15 -9.55 9.19
C ALA A 165 15.47 -9.55 7.82
N CYS A 166 15.43 -10.67 7.10
CA CYS A 166 15.14 -10.69 5.68
C CYS A 166 13.80 -11.36 5.30
N GLY A 167 13.13 -12.01 6.26
CA GLY A 167 11.84 -12.68 6.03
C GLY A 167 12.00 -14.11 5.49
N PHE A 168 12.99 -14.83 5.96
CA PHE A 168 13.10 -16.27 5.77
C PHE A 168 12.10 -16.97 6.68
N ASP A 169 11.57 -18.12 6.21
CA ASP A 169 10.68 -18.93 7.03
C ASP A 169 11.37 -19.40 8.30
N GLY A 170 10.66 -19.39 9.40
CA GLY A 170 11.09 -19.86 10.71
C GLY A 170 9.92 -19.97 11.67
N PRO A 171 9.98 -20.86 12.68
CA PRO A 171 8.86 -21.15 13.56
C PRO A 171 8.36 -19.92 14.32
N ASP A 172 9.26 -19.00 14.67
CA ASP A 172 8.95 -17.78 15.41
C ASP A 172 9.06 -16.52 14.54
N HIS A 173 8.89 -16.67 13.21
CA HIS A 173 8.93 -15.55 12.26
C HIS A 173 7.53 -15.31 11.68
N TYR A 174 6.77 -14.41 12.29
CA TYR A 174 5.39 -14.14 11.91
C TYR A 174 5.02 -12.67 12.05
N SER A 175 3.95 -12.30 11.38
CA SER A 175 3.28 -11.00 11.55
C SER A 175 1.81 -11.13 11.16
N SER A 176 1.02 -10.08 11.39
CA SER A 176 -0.36 -9.97 10.97
C SER A 176 -0.54 -8.90 9.89
N ALA A 177 -1.66 -8.93 9.19
CA ALA A 177 -1.95 -7.89 8.20
C ALA A 177 -2.15 -6.51 8.86
N ARG A 178 -2.71 -6.50 10.08
CA ARG A 178 -2.89 -5.28 10.88
C ARG A 178 -1.55 -4.71 11.32
N ASP A 179 -0.69 -5.52 11.90
CA ASP A 179 0.62 -5.05 12.38
C ASP A 179 1.49 -4.55 11.23
N LEU A 180 1.48 -5.25 10.09
CA LEU A 180 2.19 -4.79 8.89
C LEU A 180 1.61 -3.48 8.33
N ALA A 181 0.32 -3.21 8.52
CA ALA A 181 -0.26 -1.91 8.14
C ALA A 181 0.24 -0.80 9.06
N ILE A 182 0.27 -1.03 10.38
CA ILE A 182 0.83 -0.08 11.37
C ILE A 182 2.30 0.20 11.05
N LEU A 183 3.09 -0.84 10.87
CA LEU A 183 4.50 -0.74 10.51
C LEU A 183 4.71 0.04 9.21
N THR A 184 3.86 -0.19 8.22
CA THR A 184 3.96 0.48 6.92
C THR A 184 3.62 1.96 7.02
N GLU A 185 2.60 2.33 7.78
CA GLU A 185 2.25 3.74 8.01
C GLU A 185 3.37 4.46 8.76
N GLU A 186 4.05 3.80 9.71
CA GLU A 186 5.21 4.37 10.38
C GLU A 186 6.36 4.61 9.39
N ALA A 187 6.72 3.59 8.60
CA ALA A 187 7.78 3.69 7.62
C ALA A 187 7.53 4.75 6.53
N LEU A 188 6.27 4.97 6.15
CA LEU A 188 5.87 5.97 5.15
C LEU A 188 5.93 7.42 5.65
N LYS A 189 6.20 7.66 6.93
CA LYS A 189 6.50 9.01 7.45
C LYS A 189 7.87 9.49 7.00
N ASP A 190 8.76 8.57 6.63
CA ASP A 190 10.07 8.88 6.08
C ASP A 190 10.00 9.06 4.57
N ASP A 191 10.37 10.24 4.07
CA ASP A 191 10.32 10.58 2.65
C ASP A 191 11.29 9.73 1.82
N VAL A 192 12.44 9.33 2.36
CA VAL A 192 13.42 8.47 1.68
C VAL A 192 12.82 7.09 1.44
N PHE A 193 12.15 6.54 2.46
CA PHE A 193 11.44 5.27 2.32
C PHE A 193 10.35 5.37 1.24
N ALA A 194 9.50 6.39 1.31
CA ALA A 194 8.40 6.59 0.36
C ALA A 194 8.89 6.69 -1.09
N VAL A 195 9.98 7.42 -1.33
CA VAL A 195 10.62 7.54 -2.64
C VAL A 195 11.16 6.19 -3.12
N ILE A 196 11.89 5.46 -2.28
CA ILE A 196 12.49 4.18 -2.65
C ILE A 196 11.41 3.17 -3.06
N VAL A 197 10.37 2.99 -2.25
CA VAL A 197 9.35 1.95 -2.51
C VAL A 197 8.47 2.27 -3.72
N GLY A 198 8.33 3.55 -4.09
CA GLY A 198 7.66 4.01 -5.30
C GLY A 198 8.50 3.93 -6.57
N THR A 199 9.82 3.72 -6.44
CA THR A 199 10.73 3.70 -7.56
C THR A 199 10.64 2.39 -8.34
N ALA A 200 10.29 2.46 -9.62
CA ALA A 200 10.15 1.29 -10.50
C ALA A 200 11.50 0.71 -10.93
N LYS A 201 12.48 1.58 -11.25
CA LYS A 201 13.84 1.20 -11.66
C LYS A 201 14.85 2.25 -11.21
N THR A 202 16.01 1.80 -10.80
CA THR A 202 17.16 2.66 -10.49
C THR A 202 18.46 1.88 -10.67
N GLU A 203 19.58 2.53 -10.44
CA GLU A 203 20.90 1.92 -10.43
C GLU A 203 21.64 2.34 -9.16
N ILE A 204 22.44 1.43 -8.62
CA ILE A 204 23.38 1.71 -7.54
C ILE A 204 24.77 1.23 -7.97
N SER A 205 25.81 1.72 -7.32
CA SER A 205 27.20 1.30 -7.60
C SER A 205 27.99 1.07 -6.31
N THR A 206 29.10 0.37 -6.43
CA THR A 206 30.15 0.41 -5.39
C THR A 206 30.75 1.81 -5.34
N ILE A 207 31.28 2.20 -4.16
CA ILE A 207 31.89 3.53 -3.95
C ILE A 207 33.04 3.82 -4.93
N ASP A 208 33.76 2.79 -5.36
CA ASP A 208 34.83 2.90 -6.35
C ASP A 208 34.33 2.86 -7.80
N GLU A 209 33.00 2.83 -8.01
CA GLU A 209 32.30 2.77 -9.28
C GLU A 209 32.67 1.61 -10.22
N ARG A 210 33.37 0.60 -9.69
CA ARG A 210 33.79 -0.57 -10.49
C ARG A 210 32.65 -1.56 -10.77
N ARG A 211 31.58 -1.51 -9.97
CA ARG A 211 30.45 -2.41 -10.12
C ARG A 211 29.15 -1.62 -10.07
N HIS A 212 28.30 -1.81 -11.06
CA HIS A 212 27.00 -1.19 -11.21
C HIS A 212 25.91 -2.25 -11.15
N PHE A 213 24.80 -1.92 -10.50
CA PHE A 213 23.66 -2.83 -10.28
C PHE A 213 22.36 -2.16 -10.71
N ARG A 214 21.79 -2.63 -11.82
CA ARG A 214 20.46 -2.18 -12.25
C ARG A 214 19.39 -2.85 -11.42
N LEU A 215 18.59 -2.07 -10.74
CA LEU A 215 17.54 -2.50 -9.88
C LEU A 215 16.19 -2.33 -10.56
N SER A 216 15.34 -3.39 -10.52
CA SER A 216 13.97 -3.34 -10.99
C SER A 216 13.03 -3.77 -9.87
N ASN A 217 12.00 -2.98 -9.62
CA ASN A 217 11.09 -3.25 -8.52
C ASN A 217 10.30 -4.54 -8.76
N THR A 218 10.25 -5.36 -7.72
CA THR A 218 9.49 -6.63 -7.73
C THR A 218 7.98 -6.41 -7.70
N ASN A 219 7.51 -5.22 -7.33
CA ASN A 219 6.11 -4.84 -7.36
C ASN A 219 5.67 -4.43 -8.78
N ARG A 220 5.13 -5.39 -9.53
CA ARG A 220 4.62 -5.14 -10.89
C ARG A 220 3.37 -4.26 -10.93
N LEU A 221 2.72 -4.01 -9.79
CA LEU A 221 1.56 -3.11 -9.74
C LEU A 221 1.95 -1.65 -9.98
N LEU A 222 3.23 -1.28 -9.84
CA LEU A 222 3.75 0.06 -10.17
C LEU A 222 3.59 0.46 -11.65
N VAL A 223 3.21 -0.45 -12.54
CA VAL A 223 2.79 -0.11 -13.91
C VAL A 223 1.44 0.62 -13.95
N ASN A 224 0.65 0.50 -12.88
CA ASN A 224 -0.60 1.25 -12.71
C ASN A 224 -0.25 2.62 -12.09
N PRO A 225 -0.61 3.75 -12.71
CA PRO A 225 -0.26 5.08 -12.22
C PRO A 225 -0.85 5.42 -10.84
N ASP A 226 -1.92 4.75 -10.43
CA ASP A 226 -2.48 4.95 -9.09
C ASP A 226 -1.64 4.27 -7.99
N VAL A 227 -0.84 3.24 -8.32
CA VAL A 227 -0.05 2.49 -7.33
C VAL A 227 1.27 3.21 -7.05
N THR A 228 1.49 3.58 -5.79
CA THR A 228 2.63 4.36 -5.32
C THR A 228 3.70 3.52 -4.60
N GLY A 229 3.47 2.24 -4.37
CA GLY A 229 4.40 1.32 -3.67
C GLY A 229 3.73 -0.03 -3.45
N LEU A 230 4.24 -0.97 -2.70
CA LEU A 230 5.28 -0.85 -1.71
C LEU A 230 6.21 -2.08 -1.76
N LYS A 231 5.81 -3.24 -1.16
CA LYS A 231 6.70 -4.39 -0.98
C LYS A 231 6.04 -5.72 -1.31
N THR A 232 6.76 -6.60 -1.98
CA THR A 232 6.34 -7.98 -2.25
C THR A 232 7.08 -8.97 -1.36
N GLY A 233 6.43 -10.10 -1.06
CA GLY A 233 7.02 -11.23 -0.38
C GLY A 233 6.62 -12.55 -1.01
N PHE A 234 7.49 -13.54 -0.93
CA PHE A 234 7.20 -14.91 -1.29
C PHE A 234 8.18 -15.88 -0.63
N THR A 235 7.64 -16.88 0.04
CA THR A 235 8.32 -18.12 0.41
C THR A 235 7.36 -19.29 0.20
N SER A 236 7.83 -20.52 0.35
CA SER A 236 6.95 -21.69 0.22
C SER A 236 5.86 -21.72 1.29
N GLU A 237 6.15 -21.29 2.50
CA GLU A 237 5.21 -21.24 3.63
C GLU A 237 4.30 -20.01 3.56
N ALA A 238 4.88 -18.84 3.28
CA ALA A 238 4.12 -17.59 3.24
C ALA A 238 3.18 -17.49 2.03
N GLY A 239 3.48 -18.16 0.92
CA GLY A 239 2.78 -17.90 -0.33
C GLY A 239 3.07 -16.48 -0.85
N HIS A 240 2.19 -15.93 -1.69
CA HIS A 240 2.35 -14.57 -2.19
C HIS A 240 1.86 -13.55 -1.16
N CYS A 241 2.78 -12.71 -0.68
CA CYS A 241 2.50 -11.59 0.23
C CYS A 241 2.72 -10.26 -0.50
N LEU A 242 1.92 -9.25 -0.14
CA LEU A 242 2.02 -7.92 -0.73
C LEU A 242 1.57 -6.85 0.26
N ILE A 243 2.35 -5.78 0.34
CA ILE A 243 1.89 -4.47 0.79
C ILE A 243 1.83 -3.60 -0.45
N ALA A 244 0.71 -2.90 -0.65
CA ALA A 244 0.57 -1.93 -1.74
C ALA A 244 -0.08 -0.64 -1.23
N THR A 245 0.47 0.49 -1.66
CA THR A 245 -0.14 1.80 -1.52
C THR A 245 -0.64 2.27 -2.88
N ALA A 246 -1.76 2.97 -2.88
CA ALA A 246 -2.32 3.53 -4.10
C ALA A 246 -3.01 4.86 -3.78
N SER A 247 -2.92 5.83 -4.71
CA SER A 247 -3.54 7.14 -4.55
C SER A 247 -4.29 7.53 -5.82
N ARG A 248 -5.50 8.05 -5.67
CA ARG A 248 -6.35 8.52 -6.77
C ARG A 248 -7.24 9.66 -6.29
N ASN A 249 -7.24 10.78 -6.99
CA ASN A 249 -8.09 11.94 -6.69
C ASN A 249 -8.00 12.40 -5.23
N GLY A 250 -6.78 12.45 -4.68
CA GLY A 250 -6.54 12.88 -3.29
C GLY A 250 -6.95 11.88 -2.21
N LYS A 251 -7.36 10.67 -2.56
CA LYS A 251 -7.63 9.55 -1.63
C LYS A 251 -6.52 8.51 -1.74
N SER A 252 -6.00 8.07 -0.60
CA SER A 252 -4.93 7.08 -0.55
C SER A 252 -5.39 5.81 0.18
N LEU A 253 -4.96 4.68 -0.34
CA LEU A 253 -5.26 3.36 0.19
C LEU A 253 -3.97 2.65 0.60
N LEU A 254 -4.05 1.88 1.69
CA LEU A 254 -3.04 0.91 2.07
C LEU A 254 -3.68 -0.48 2.08
N LEU A 255 -3.13 -1.39 1.31
CA LEU A 255 -3.48 -2.80 1.27
C LEU A 255 -2.33 -3.64 1.81
N VAL A 256 -2.61 -4.46 2.80
CA VAL A 256 -1.74 -5.55 3.23
C VAL A 256 -2.45 -6.87 2.96
N GLY A 257 -1.75 -7.83 2.37
CA GLY A 257 -2.30 -9.17 2.18
C GLY A 257 -1.24 -10.25 2.29
N LEU A 258 -1.59 -11.30 3.01
CA LEU A 258 -0.75 -12.45 3.30
C LEU A 258 -1.36 -13.70 2.66
N HIS A 259 -0.53 -14.44 1.92
CA HIS A 259 -0.90 -15.68 1.23
C HIS A 259 -2.02 -15.49 0.20
N PHE A 260 -1.84 -14.58 -0.77
CA PHE A 260 -2.70 -14.51 -1.95
C PHE A 260 -2.51 -15.74 -2.85
N ARG A 261 -3.60 -16.29 -3.36
CA ARG A 261 -3.54 -17.32 -4.42
C ARG A 261 -3.03 -16.73 -5.74
N HIS A 262 -3.52 -15.54 -6.08
CA HIS A 262 -3.13 -14.82 -7.30
C HIS A 262 -2.40 -13.53 -6.94
N ARG A 263 -1.10 -13.51 -7.25
CA ARG A 263 -0.16 -12.47 -6.82
C ARG A 263 -0.59 -11.04 -7.19
N TRP A 264 -1.25 -10.86 -8.34
CA TRP A 264 -1.58 -9.52 -8.85
C TRP A 264 -3.08 -9.26 -8.95
N GLY A 265 -3.86 -10.25 -9.38
CA GLY A 265 -5.31 -10.10 -9.60
C GLY A 265 -6.10 -9.81 -8.33
N GLY A 266 -5.80 -10.52 -7.24
CA GLY A 266 -6.46 -10.31 -5.94
C GLY A 266 -6.21 -8.92 -5.36
N PRO A 267 -4.94 -8.50 -5.22
CA PRO A 267 -4.63 -7.15 -4.76
C PRO A 267 -5.28 -6.03 -5.60
N MET A 268 -5.23 -6.13 -6.93
CA MET A 268 -5.85 -5.14 -7.80
C MET A 268 -7.37 -5.09 -7.65
N ALA A 269 -8.02 -6.23 -7.42
CA ALA A 269 -9.46 -6.26 -7.17
C ALA A 269 -9.82 -5.53 -5.86
N LEU A 270 -9.02 -5.74 -4.80
CA LEU A 270 -9.19 -5.04 -3.52
C LEU A 270 -8.94 -3.54 -3.63
N LEU A 271 -7.90 -3.10 -4.33
CA LEU A 271 -7.63 -1.67 -4.54
C LEU A 271 -8.77 -0.98 -5.33
N ARG A 272 -9.26 -1.62 -6.41
CA ARG A 272 -10.41 -1.10 -7.16
C ARG A 272 -11.67 -1.00 -6.30
N TYR A 273 -11.94 -2.01 -5.49
CA TYR A 273 -13.04 -2.01 -4.53
C TYR A 273 -12.90 -0.87 -3.52
N GLY A 274 -11.72 -0.67 -2.96
CA GLY A 274 -11.44 0.42 -2.02
C GLY A 274 -11.73 1.79 -2.63
N PHE A 275 -11.21 2.08 -3.83
CA PHE A 275 -11.50 3.34 -4.51
C PHE A 275 -12.99 3.54 -4.81
N ALA A 276 -13.68 2.47 -5.22
CA ALA A 276 -15.12 2.54 -5.43
C ALA A 276 -15.92 2.84 -4.13
N ARG A 277 -15.44 2.29 -2.98
CA ARG A 277 -16.04 2.55 -1.66
C ARG A 277 -15.86 3.99 -1.22
N VAL A 278 -14.64 4.54 -1.34
CA VAL A 278 -14.35 5.92 -0.89
C VAL A 278 -14.99 6.98 -1.80
N GLN A 279 -15.17 6.69 -3.09
CA GLN A 279 -15.85 7.59 -4.02
C GLN A 279 -17.39 7.59 -3.84
N GLY A 280 -17.96 6.44 -3.52
CA GLY A 280 -19.41 6.30 -3.29
C GLY A 280 -19.91 6.84 -1.95
N ALA A 281 -19.03 7.25 -1.06
CA ALA A 281 -19.38 7.86 0.23
C ALA A 281 -19.58 9.38 0.15
N GLU A 282 -19.24 10.00 -0.98
CA GLU A 282 -19.31 11.47 -1.19
C GLU A 282 -20.52 11.88 -2.07
N GLY A 283 -21.36 10.96 -2.53
CA GLY A 283 -22.58 11.17 -3.32
C GLY A 283 -23.82 10.74 -2.55
#